data_6e7fb043fb9742038e4c676c4c82e715
#
_entry.id   6e7fb043fb9742038e4c676c4c82e715
#
_cell.length_a   1.000
_cell.length_b   1.000
_cell.length_c   1.000
_cell.angle_alpha   90.00
_cell.angle_beta   90.00
_cell.angle_gamma   90.00
#
_symmetry.space_group_name_H-M   'P 1'
#
loop_
_entity.id
_entity.type
_entity.pdbx_description
1 polymer ?
#
loop_
_entity_poly.entity_id
_entity_poly.type
_entity_poly.pdbx_seq_one_letter_code
_entity_poly.pdbx_strand_id
1 'polypeptide(L)'
;MIFRSDNIIKRAMEPFPSFPATGIGSFPHKDELDAFNLILEGFPVIPFWPQLPQRSFLEGMVLQYSQGFPGLTWNERDQRVWVDTGEGFDRAVQSFYETLEAGDLEPFKITEVFAKGLRILDILRSRSDSGRMRYLKGQVTGPVTFGLSLTDQDRKPIFYEPTLREILIQHLSTKARWMERRFRELFPGSETMIFFDEPSLSAFGSAFSSISREDVILALNACFGAVKGLKGVHCCGNTDWGVLLETNLDILSFDAYGYAETLSLYPKQLKAFLERGGILAWGIVPTDGAIAREDAPSLVERLHQGRRTLSEKGIDPVLLERAIVTPSCGAASLPVPLADRVYRITAEVSTYLRQQQPLK
;
A
#
# COMPACT_ATOMS: atom_id res chain seq x y z
N MET A 1 -14.77 -21.44 25.60
CA MET A 1 -14.60 -20.02 25.19
C MET A 1 -13.30 -19.36 25.67
N ILE A 2 -12.51 -20.01 26.51
CA ILE A 2 -11.25 -19.50 27.13
C ILE A 2 -10.04 -19.65 26.19
N PHE A 3 -10.06 -20.62 25.25
CA PHE A 3 -8.92 -20.89 24.35
C PHE A 3 -8.67 -19.84 23.23
N ARG A 4 -9.64 -18.95 22.93
CA ARG A 4 -9.48 -17.92 21.88
C ARG A 4 -8.77 -16.66 22.36
N SER A 5 -8.93 -16.26 23.62
CA SER A 5 -8.30 -15.06 24.16
C SER A 5 -6.79 -15.23 24.37
N ASP A 6 -6.34 -16.39 24.83
CA ASP A 6 -4.92 -16.67 25.06
C ASP A 6 -4.10 -16.72 23.77
N ASN A 7 -4.70 -17.18 22.66
CA ASN A 7 -4.06 -17.19 21.36
C ASN A 7 -3.94 -15.79 20.73
N ILE A 8 -4.91 -14.89 20.98
CA ILE A 8 -4.86 -13.50 20.51
C ILE A 8 -3.77 -12.73 21.27
N ILE A 9 -3.71 -12.88 22.59
CA ILE A 9 -2.71 -12.21 23.44
C ILE A 9 -1.29 -12.72 23.12
N LYS A 10 -1.08 -14.02 22.93
CA LYS A 10 0.21 -14.59 22.54
C LYS A 10 0.67 -14.10 21.17
N ARG A 11 -0.23 -13.98 20.17
CA ARG A 11 0.11 -13.49 18.83
C ARG A 11 0.53 -12.02 18.81
N ALA A 12 -0.12 -11.16 19.61
CA ALA A 12 0.25 -9.75 19.73
C ALA A 12 1.63 -9.52 20.38
N MET A 13 2.17 -10.51 21.10
CA MET A 13 3.48 -10.46 21.75
C MET A 13 4.62 -11.08 20.92
N GLU A 14 4.31 -11.75 19.79
CA GLU A 14 5.35 -12.31 18.93
C GLU A 14 6.04 -11.21 18.12
N PRO A 15 7.38 -11.25 17.97
CA PRO A 15 8.11 -10.29 17.16
C PRO A 15 7.65 -10.35 15.69
N PHE A 16 7.81 -9.23 15.00
CA PHE A 16 7.51 -9.16 13.56
C PHE A 16 8.34 -10.22 12.82
N PRO A 17 7.74 -11.04 11.93
CA PRO A 17 8.47 -12.09 11.24
C PRO A 17 9.53 -11.49 10.31
N SER A 18 10.64 -12.18 10.15
CA SER A 18 11.68 -11.78 9.21
C SER A 18 11.29 -12.16 7.79
N PHE A 19 11.38 -11.23 6.88
CA PHE A 19 11.17 -11.39 5.44
C PHE A 19 9.88 -12.11 5.00
N PRO A 20 8.70 -11.88 5.62
CA PRO A 20 7.46 -12.36 5.03
C PRO A 20 7.22 -11.65 3.70
N ALA A 21 6.56 -12.31 2.75
CA ALA A 21 6.19 -11.71 1.49
C ALA A 21 4.79 -11.08 1.54
N THR A 22 4.60 -10.01 0.75
CA THR A 22 3.29 -9.46 0.38
C THR A 22 3.35 -8.83 -1.01
N GLY A 23 2.20 -8.54 -1.64
CA GLY A 23 2.13 -7.82 -2.90
C GLY A 23 1.89 -6.32 -2.72
N ILE A 24 2.14 -5.53 -3.78
CA ILE A 24 1.73 -4.13 -3.82
C ILE A 24 0.21 -4.05 -3.96
N GLY A 25 -0.39 -4.78 -4.90
CA GLY A 25 -1.84 -4.94 -5.00
C GLY A 25 -2.37 -5.12 -6.41
N SER A 26 -1.83 -4.44 -7.42
CA SER A 26 -2.40 -4.46 -8.76
C SER A 26 -1.96 -5.63 -9.62
N PHE A 27 -2.94 -6.26 -10.31
CA PHE A 27 -2.78 -7.41 -11.20
C PHE A 27 -3.34 -7.10 -12.59
N PRO A 28 -2.79 -7.71 -13.67
CA PRO A 28 -3.34 -7.58 -15.02
C PRO A 28 -4.55 -8.49 -15.28
N HIS A 29 -4.89 -9.36 -14.34
CA HIS A 29 -5.96 -10.34 -14.47
C HIS A 29 -7.33 -9.68 -14.63
N LYS A 30 -8.16 -10.25 -15.48
CA LYS A 30 -9.57 -9.86 -15.64
C LYS A 30 -10.50 -10.72 -14.80
N ASP A 31 -10.11 -11.98 -14.57
CA ASP A 31 -10.77 -12.88 -13.61
C ASP A 31 -10.09 -12.73 -12.25
N GLU A 32 -10.88 -12.46 -11.23
CA GLU A 32 -10.38 -12.30 -9.86
C GLU A 32 -9.86 -13.62 -9.27
N LEU A 33 -10.37 -14.78 -9.69
CA LEU A 33 -9.99 -16.07 -9.12
C LEU A 33 -8.53 -16.43 -9.43
N ASP A 34 -8.04 -16.07 -10.60
CA ASP A 34 -6.63 -16.31 -10.96
C ASP A 34 -5.69 -15.51 -10.03
N ALA A 35 -6.00 -14.23 -9.79
CA ALA A 35 -5.25 -13.42 -8.82
C ALA A 35 -5.39 -13.96 -7.39
N PHE A 36 -6.57 -14.43 -6.99
CA PHE A 36 -6.79 -15.01 -5.65
C PHE A 36 -5.92 -16.24 -5.42
N ASN A 37 -5.82 -17.15 -6.38
CA ASN A 37 -5.01 -18.35 -6.27
C ASN A 37 -3.54 -18.00 -6.00
N LEU A 38 -2.96 -17.05 -6.74
CA LEU A 38 -1.59 -16.60 -6.51
C LEU A 38 -1.37 -16.03 -5.10
N ILE A 39 -2.34 -15.25 -4.60
CA ILE A 39 -2.25 -14.67 -3.26
C ILE A 39 -2.37 -15.73 -2.18
N LEU A 40 -3.33 -16.62 -2.31
CA LEU A 40 -3.60 -17.68 -1.32
C LEU A 40 -2.46 -18.68 -1.21
N GLU A 41 -1.76 -18.96 -2.32
CA GLU A 41 -0.61 -19.87 -2.35
C GLU A 41 0.67 -19.20 -1.88
N GLY A 42 0.93 -17.96 -2.35
CA GLY A 42 2.22 -17.29 -2.17
C GLY A 42 2.35 -16.47 -0.87
N PHE A 43 1.25 -16.00 -0.29
CA PHE A 43 1.30 -14.97 0.76
C PHE A 43 0.53 -15.34 2.04
N PRO A 44 0.81 -16.49 2.67
CA PRO A 44 0.00 -16.97 3.80
C PRO A 44 0.17 -16.15 5.08
N VAL A 45 1.26 -15.38 5.24
CA VAL A 45 1.56 -14.58 6.44
C VAL A 45 0.97 -13.18 6.35
N ILE A 46 1.08 -12.54 5.17
CA ILE A 46 0.57 -11.21 4.88
C ILE A 46 -0.22 -11.26 3.55
N PRO A 47 -1.38 -11.92 3.51
CA PRO A 47 -2.24 -11.82 2.34
C PRO A 47 -2.75 -10.40 2.16
N PHE A 48 -3.16 -10.09 0.93
CA PHE A 48 -3.70 -8.80 0.53
C PHE A 48 -4.83 -8.99 -0.46
N TRP A 49 -5.63 -7.96 -0.69
CA TRP A 49 -6.64 -8.01 -1.74
C TRP A 49 -6.09 -7.47 -3.06
N PRO A 50 -6.38 -8.11 -4.20
CA PRO A 50 -5.89 -7.67 -5.49
C PRO A 50 -6.73 -6.52 -6.05
N GLN A 51 -6.07 -5.55 -6.68
CA GLN A 51 -6.67 -4.53 -7.53
C GLN A 51 -6.62 -5.00 -8.99
N LEU A 52 -7.71 -4.84 -9.74
CA LEU A 52 -7.88 -5.40 -11.08
C LEU A 52 -8.17 -4.30 -12.12
N PRO A 53 -7.26 -3.33 -12.34
CA PRO A 53 -7.53 -2.17 -13.19
C PRO A 53 -7.75 -2.52 -14.67
N GLN A 54 -7.31 -3.71 -15.12
CA GLN A 54 -7.59 -4.19 -16.49
C GLN A 54 -9.00 -4.77 -16.64
N ARG A 55 -9.73 -4.96 -15.55
CA ARG A 55 -11.11 -5.45 -15.56
C ARG A 55 -12.12 -4.35 -15.84
N SER A 56 -11.92 -3.18 -15.22
CA SER A 56 -12.86 -2.07 -15.30
C SER A 56 -12.16 -0.73 -15.06
N PHE A 57 -12.59 0.30 -15.77
CA PHE A 57 -12.19 1.69 -15.50
C PHE A 57 -12.46 2.11 -14.04
N LEU A 58 -13.55 1.59 -13.44
CA LEU A 58 -13.92 1.87 -12.06
C LEU A 58 -12.91 1.31 -11.05
N GLU A 59 -12.09 0.33 -11.43
CA GLU A 59 -11.02 -0.24 -10.60
C GLU A 59 -9.67 0.44 -10.84
N GLY A 60 -9.64 1.53 -11.62
CA GLY A 60 -8.45 2.37 -11.77
C GLY A 60 -8.05 3.05 -10.45
N MET A 61 -6.76 3.30 -10.29
CA MET A 61 -6.13 3.72 -9.04
C MET A 61 -6.83 4.91 -8.34
N VAL A 62 -7.33 5.89 -9.08
CA VAL A 62 -8.03 7.05 -8.51
C VAL A 62 -9.50 6.73 -8.27
N LEU A 63 -10.19 6.25 -9.31
CA LEU A 63 -11.64 6.10 -9.26
C LEU A 63 -12.07 5.04 -8.25
N GLN A 64 -11.27 3.99 -8.06
CA GLN A 64 -11.51 2.94 -7.06
C GLN A 64 -11.73 3.50 -5.64
N TYR A 65 -11.06 4.58 -5.30
CA TYR A 65 -11.16 5.21 -3.98
C TYR A 65 -11.99 6.49 -3.97
N SER A 66 -12.56 6.90 -5.11
CA SER A 66 -13.30 8.18 -5.23
C SER A 66 -14.75 8.09 -4.77
N GLN A 67 -15.34 6.90 -4.64
CA GLN A 67 -16.74 6.73 -4.27
C GLN A 67 -17.05 7.43 -2.94
N GLY A 68 -18.03 8.34 -2.93
CA GLY A 68 -18.39 9.15 -1.77
C GLY A 68 -17.62 10.48 -1.67
N PHE A 69 -16.76 10.82 -2.64
CA PHE A 69 -16.13 12.13 -2.72
C PHE A 69 -17.15 13.20 -3.19
N PRO A 70 -17.27 14.38 -2.52
CA PRO A 70 -18.18 15.43 -2.93
C PRO A 70 -17.93 15.90 -4.35
N GLY A 71 -18.98 16.08 -5.13
CA GLY A 71 -18.89 16.54 -6.53
C GLY A 71 -18.26 15.54 -7.50
N LEU A 72 -18.02 14.28 -7.08
CA LEU A 72 -17.42 13.27 -7.94
C LEU A 72 -18.23 13.03 -9.20
N THR A 73 -17.61 13.15 -10.34
CA THR A 73 -18.18 12.91 -11.67
C THR A 73 -17.19 12.11 -12.53
N TRP A 74 -17.69 11.21 -13.34
CA TRP A 74 -16.86 10.47 -14.30
C TRP A 74 -17.56 10.20 -15.61
N ASN A 75 -16.77 10.02 -16.66
CA ASN A 75 -17.21 9.58 -17.96
C ASN A 75 -16.37 8.37 -18.37
N GLU A 76 -17.01 7.21 -18.42
CA GLU A 76 -16.34 5.95 -18.74
C GLU A 76 -15.87 5.89 -20.19
N ARG A 77 -16.64 6.48 -21.13
CA ARG A 77 -16.28 6.53 -22.56
C ARG A 77 -14.99 7.31 -22.79
N ASP A 78 -14.83 8.43 -22.07
CA ASP A 78 -13.68 9.31 -22.19
C ASP A 78 -12.57 8.97 -21.17
N GLN A 79 -12.77 7.93 -20.36
CA GLN A 79 -11.87 7.49 -19.30
C GLN A 79 -11.47 8.66 -18.37
N ARG A 80 -12.41 9.54 -18.06
CA ARG A 80 -12.19 10.75 -17.27
C ARG A 80 -12.95 10.70 -15.95
N VAL A 81 -12.28 11.12 -14.87
CA VAL A 81 -12.87 11.37 -13.55
C VAL A 81 -12.48 12.78 -13.11
N TRP A 82 -13.43 13.53 -12.50
CA TRP A 82 -13.18 14.88 -12.00
C TRP A 82 -14.13 15.22 -10.86
N VAL A 83 -13.83 16.31 -10.17
CA VAL A 83 -14.70 16.93 -9.17
C VAL A 83 -15.42 18.09 -9.85
N ASP A 84 -16.74 18.07 -9.86
CA ASP A 84 -17.55 19.22 -10.29
C ASP A 84 -17.82 20.09 -9.06
N THR A 85 -17.23 21.29 -9.07
CA THR A 85 -17.39 22.30 -8.01
C THR A 85 -18.49 23.33 -8.33
N GLY A 86 -19.34 23.06 -9.31
CA GLY A 86 -20.45 23.90 -9.71
C GLY A 86 -21.65 23.84 -8.77
N GLU A 87 -22.84 23.98 -9.36
CA GLU A 87 -24.10 24.04 -8.60
C GLU A 87 -24.30 22.79 -7.71
N GLY A 88 -24.55 23.00 -6.43
CA GLY A 88 -24.80 21.94 -5.44
C GLY A 88 -23.55 21.39 -4.76
N PHE A 89 -22.33 21.84 -5.16
CA PHE A 89 -21.10 21.38 -4.52
C PHE A 89 -21.05 21.66 -3.01
N ASP A 90 -21.42 22.90 -2.59
CA ASP A 90 -21.43 23.28 -1.17
C ASP A 90 -22.35 22.38 -0.34
N ARG A 91 -23.51 22.01 -0.89
CA ARG A 91 -24.42 21.07 -0.24
C ARG A 91 -23.82 19.66 -0.14
N ALA A 92 -23.12 19.21 -1.17
CA ALA A 92 -22.44 17.93 -1.15
C ALA A 92 -21.31 17.92 -0.10
N VAL A 93 -20.57 19.00 0.02
CA VAL A 93 -19.52 19.19 1.04
C VAL A 93 -20.12 19.20 2.45
N GLN A 94 -21.24 19.93 2.66
CA GLN A 94 -21.93 19.93 3.94
C GLN A 94 -22.36 18.51 4.32
N SER A 95 -23.02 17.78 3.42
CA SER A 95 -23.44 16.39 3.66
C SER A 95 -22.27 15.45 3.95
N PHE A 96 -21.14 15.66 3.30
CA PHE A 96 -19.92 14.90 3.54
C PHE A 96 -19.42 15.10 4.98
N TYR A 97 -19.34 16.34 5.47
CA TYR A 97 -18.91 16.62 6.83
C TYR A 97 -19.93 16.15 7.89
N GLU A 98 -21.23 16.29 7.66
CA GLU A 98 -22.27 15.73 8.52
C GLU A 98 -22.12 14.20 8.67
N THR A 99 -21.80 13.51 7.57
CA THR A 99 -21.53 12.05 7.58
C THR A 99 -20.27 11.71 8.39
N LEU A 100 -19.21 12.51 8.25
CA LEU A 100 -17.98 12.32 9.03
C LEU A 100 -18.22 12.52 10.53
N GLU A 101 -18.96 13.56 10.92
CA GLU A 101 -19.30 13.88 12.32
C GLU A 101 -20.18 12.78 12.95
N ALA A 102 -21.09 12.22 12.18
CA ALA A 102 -21.89 11.07 12.60
C ALA A 102 -21.07 9.79 12.80
N GLY A 103 -19.82 9.74 12.31
CA GLY A 103 -18.95 8.58 12.37
C GLY A 103 -19.41 7.42 11.49
N ASP A 104 -20.31 7.68 10.53
CA ASP A 104 -20.81 6.67 9.61
C ASP A 104 -19.79 6.39 8.51
N LEU A 105 -19.28 5.15 8.46
CA LEU A 105 -18.32 4.71 7.46
C LEU A 105 -18.98 4.05 6.25
N GLU A 106 -20.27 3.76 6.26
CA GLU A 106 -20.94 3.05 5.15
C GLU A 106 -20.94 3.83 3.82
N PRO A 107 -21.11 5.16 3.78
CA PRO A 107 -21.01 5.92 2.54
C PRO A 107 -19.59 5.89 1.92
N PHE A 108 -18.59 5.57 2.74
CA PHE A 108 -17.18 5.48 2.30
C PHE A 108 -16.74 4.06 1.95
N LYS A 109 -17.62 3.08 1.99
CA LYS A 109 -17.29 1.71 1.59
C LYS A 109 -16.79 1.66 0.15
N ILE A 110 -15.86 0.74 -0.10
CA ILE A 110 -15.46 0.41 -1.45
C ILE A 110 -16.34 -0.76 -1.89
N THR A 111 -17.23 -0.50 -2.83
CA THR A 111 -18.17 -1.54 -3.31
C THR A 111 -17.49 -2.50 -4.30
N GLU A 112 -18.05 -3.69 -4.49
CA GLU A 112 -17.53 -4.68 -5.44
C GLU A 112 -17.44 -4.16 -6.88
N VAL A 113 -18.25 -3.18 -7.24
CA VAL A 113 -18.21 -2.54 -8.58
C VAL A 113 -16.88 -1.83 -8.78
N PHE A 114 -16.33 -1.24 -7.72
CA PHE A 114 -15.05 -0.53 -7.74
C PHE A 114 -13.87 -1.41 -7.28
N ALA A 115 -14.11 -2.56 -6.66
CA ALA A 115 -13.07 -3.41 -6.12
C ALA A 115 -13.51 -4.87 -6.01
N LYS A 116 -13.61 -5.54 -7.15
CA LYS A 116 -14.00 -6.96 -7.21
C LYS A 116 -13.05 -7.85 -6.40
N GLY A 117 -11.78 -7.46 -6.34
CA GLY A 117 -10.75 -8.18 -5.59
C GLY A 117 -11.00 -8.26 -4.08
N LEU A 118 -11.85 -7.40 -3.50
CA LEU A 118 -12.23 -7.51 -2.08
C LEU A 118 -12.95 -8.81 -1.72
N ARG A 119 -13.51 -9.52 -2.71
CA ARG A 119 -14.11 -10.86 -2.51
C ARG A 119 -13.13 -11.90 -1.98
N ILE A 120 -11.82 -11.69 -2.11
CA ILE A 120 -10.82 -12.58 -1.50
C ILE A 120 -11.01 -12.70 0.02
N LEU A 121 -11.57 -11.67 0.68
CA LEU A 121 -11.82 -11.68 2.11
C LEU A 121 -12.79 -12.79 2.53
N ASP A 122 -13.82 -13.07 1.71
CA ASP A 122 -14.78 -14.14 1.98
C ASP A 122 -14.11 -15.51 1.82
N ILE A 123 -13.23 -15.66 0.83
CA ILE A 123 -12.46 -16.88 0.61
C ILE A 123 -11.47 -17.10 1.75
N LEU A 124 -10.71 -16.07 2.14
CA LEU A 124 -9.78 -16.14 3.29
C LEU A 124 -10.51 -16.55 4.58
N ARG A 125 -11.73 -16.02 4.79
CA ARG A 125 -12.54 -16.32 5.97
C ARG A 125 -13.00 -17.80 6.00
N SER A 126 -13.28 -18.38 4.84
CA SER A 126 -13.75 -19.77 4.73
C SER A 126 -12.64 -20.82 4.86
N ARG A 127 -11.36 -20.42 4.76
CA ARG A 127 -10.22 -21.36 4.81
C ARG A 127 -9.90 -21.79 6.23
N SER A 128 -9.61 -23.07 6.39
CA SER A 128 -9.17 -23.67 7.65
C SER A 128 -7.72 -23.32 8.04
N ASP A 129 -6.89 -22.95 7.06
CA ASP A 129 -5.48 -22.60 7.23
C ASP A 129 -5.21 -21.12 7.55
N SER A 130 -6.28 -20.34 7.80
CA SER A 130 -6.20 -18.94 8.23
C SER A 130 -5.33 -18.72 9.49
N GLY A 131 -4.97 -19.80 10.17
CA GLY A 131 -4.04 -19.82 11.30
C GLY A 131 -2.63 -19.30 11.00
N ARG A 132 -2.20 -19.25 9.74
CA ARG A 132 -0.89 -18.70 9.32
C ARG A 132 -0.91 -17.20 9.12
N MET A 133 -2.08 -16.60 8.84
CA MET A 133 -2.22 -15.17 8.60
C MET A 133 -1.99 -14.40 9.90
N ARG A 134 -0.93 -13.60 9.93
CA ARG A 134 -0.62 -12.71 11.06
C ARG A 134 -1.10 -11.29 10.79
N TYR A 135 -0.98 -10.87 9.55
CA TYR A 135 -1.36 -9.54 9.10
C TYR A 135 -2.28 -9.66 7.90
N LEU A 136 -3.16 -8.69 7.73
CA LEU A 136 -3.95 -8.51 6.51
C LEU A 136 -3.64 -7.14 5.94
N LYS A 137 -3.12 -7.12 4.70
CA LYS A 137 -2.74 -5.89 4.02
C LYS A 137 -3.87 -5.35 3.16
N GLY A 138 -4.14 -4.07 3.31
CA GLY A 138 -4.94 -3.27 2.39
C GLY A 138 -4.14 -2.09 1.86
N GLN A 139 -4.62 -1.49 0.78
CA GLN A 139 -4.03 -0.31 0.19
C GLN A 139 -5.10 0.71 -0.18
N VAL A 140 -4.72 1.98 -0.15
CA VAL A 140 -5.48 3.14 -0.60
C VAL A 140 -4.52 4.02 -1.38
N THR A 141 -4.98 4.66 -2.45
CA THR A 141 -4.16 5.68 -3.12
C THR A 141 -3.82 6.78 -2.13
N GLY A 142 -2.56 7.14 -2.05
CA GLY A 142 -2.09 8.15 -1.12
C GLY A 142 -2.57 9.56 -1.49
N PRO A 143 -2.61 10.48 -0.50
CA PRO A 143 -3.23 11.79 -0.68
C PRO A 143 -2.56 12.66 -1.74
N VAL A 144 -1.23 12.55 -1.91
CA VAL A 144 -0.52 13.34 -2.93
C VAL A 144 -0.88 12.82 -4.33
N THR A 145 -0.76 11.52 -4.54
CA THR A 145 -1.08 10.90 -5.83
C THR A 145 -2.54 11.07 -6.19
N PHE A 146 -3.45 10.85 -5.26
CA PHE A 146 -4.87 11.04 -5.49
C PHE A 146 -5.17 12.49 -5.88
N GLY A 147 -4.68 13.45 -5.11
CA GLY A 147 -4.96 14.87 -5.32
C GLY A 147 -4.29 15.48 -6.56
N LEU A 148 -3.17 14.89 -7.03
CA LEU A 148 -2.55 15.29 -8.30
C LEU A 148 -3.24 14.66 -9.51
N SER A 149 -3.79 13.47 -9.36
CA SER A 149 -4.42 12.71 -10.45
C SER A 149 -5.90 13.05 -10.62
N LEU A 150 -6.60 13.37 -9.52
CA LEU A 150 -7.98 13.85 -9.59
C LEU A 150 -7.96 15.36 -9.81
N THR A 151 -8.71 15.81 -10.82
CA THR A 151 -8.80 17.23 -11.17
C THR A 151 -10.21 17.77 -10.92
N ASP A 152 -10.36 19.09 -10.89
CA ASP A 152 -11.66 19.73 -11.03
C ASP A 152 -12.15 19.71 -12.50
N GLN A 153 -13.28 20.33 -12.78
CA GLN A 153 -13.85 20.46 -14.12
C GLN A 153 -12.94 21.22 -15.08
N ASP A 154 -12.09 22.14 -14.57
CA ASP A 154 -11.13 22.96 -15.31
C ASP A 154 -9.77 22.29 -15.49
N ARG A 155 -9.66 21.00 -15.13
CA ARG A 155 -8.44 20.17 -15.19
C ARG A 155 -7.32 20.62 -14.25
N LYS A 156 -7.64 21.34 -13.17
CA LYS A 156 -6.67 21.69 -12.13
C LYS A 156 -6.61 20.56 -11.09
N PRO A 157 -5.43 20.02 -10.74
CA PRO A 157 -5.31 19.01 -9.71
C PRO A 157 -5.85 19.52 -8.37
N ILE A 158 -6.71 18.74 -7.74
CA ILE A 158 -7.39 19.15 -6.50
C ILE A 158 -6.45 19.31 -5.31
N PHE A 159 -5.24 18.76 -5.37
CA PHE A 159 -4.24 18.95 -4.31
C PHE A 159 -3.84 20.41 -4.09
N TYR A 160 -3.88 21.22 -5.14
CA TYR A 160 -3.46 22.63 -5.07
C TYR A 160 -4.54 23.57 -4.54
N GLU A 161 -5.79 23.11 -4.46
CA GLU A 161 -6.88 23.90 -3.88
C GLU A 161 -7.04 23.47 -2.39
N PRO A 162 -6.86 24.41 -1.43
CA PRO A 162 -6.80 24.08 0.00
C PRO A 162 -8.03 23.36 0.53
N THR A 163 -9.24 23.78 0.11
CA THR A 163 -10.50 23.16 0.55
C THR A 163 -10.64 21.75 0.00
N LEU A 164 -10.36 21.54 -1.30
CA LEU A 164 -10.40 20.23 -1.92
C LEU A 164 -9.33 19.30 -1.35
N ARG A 165 -8.14 19.83 -1.01
CA ARG A 165 -7.08 19.09 -0.34
C ARG A 165 -7.49 18.62 1.06
N GLU A 166 -8.18 19.44 1.83
CA GLU A 166 -8.72 19.04 3.13
C GLU A 166 -9.75 17.93 2.97
N ILE A 167 -10.71 18.09 2.07
CA ILE A 167 -11.74 17.10 1.77
C ILE A 167 -11.09 15.77 1.35
N LEU A 168 -10.10 15.78 0.46
CA LEU A 168 -9.45 14.56 0.00
C LEU A 168 -8.72 13.81 1.13
N ILE A 169 -8.05 14.53 2.04
CA ILE A 169 -7.37 13.94 3.18
C ILE A 169 -8.41 13.25 4.11
N GLN A 170 -9.49 13.93 4.42
CA GLN A 170 -10.59 13.36 5.24
C GLN A 170 -11.22 12.15 4.55
N HIS A 171 -11.45 12.25 3.25
CA HIS A 171 -12.03 11.17 2.45
C HIS A 171 -11.16 9.92 2.46
N LEU A 172 -9.85 10.04 2.12
CA LEU A 172 -8.94 8.90 2.07
C LEU A 172 -8.66 8.32 3.46
N SER A 173 -8.57 9.17 4.48
CA SER A 173 -8.52 8.76 5.89
C SER A 173 -9.70 7.88 6.26
N THR A 174 -10.90 8.27 5.82
CA THR A 174 -12.13 7.54 6.11
C THR A 174 -12.23 6.23 5.31
N LYS A 175 -11.75 6.22 4.06
CA LYS A 175 -11.58 4.98 3.28
C LYS A 175 -10.65 3.97 3.97
N ALA A 176 -9.50 4.45 4.45
CA ALA A 176 -8.55 3.63 5.20
C ALA A 176 -9.16 3.06 6.50
N ARG A 177 -9.88 3.90 7.26
CA ARG A 177 -10.62 3.48 8.47
C ARG A 177 -11.70 2.44 8.16
N TRP A 178 -12.47 2.64 7.07
CA TRP A 178 -13.48 1.67 6.66
C TRP A 178 -12.84 0.31 6.33
N MET A 179 -11.76 0.30 5.55
CA MET A 179 -11.05 -0.92 5.18
C MET A 179 -10.49 -1.63 6.41
N GLU A 180 -9.83 -0.89 7.29
CA GLU A 180 -9.28 -1.44 8.53
C GLU A 180 -10.37 -2.02 9.43
N ARG A 181 -11.50 -1.31 9.59
CA ARG A 181 -12.66 -1.82 10.36
C ARG A 181 -13.15 -3.13 9.76
N ARG A 182 -13.33 -3.20 8.43
CA ARG A 182 -13.77 -4.41 7.74
C ARG A 182 -12.83 -5.59 7.98
N PHE A 183 -11.51 -5.34 7.94
CA PHE A 183 -10.51 -6.38 8.23
C PHE A 183 -10.59 -6.89 9.65
N ARG A 184 -10.70 -6.01 10.63
CA ARG A 184 -10.81 -6.36 12.06
C ARG A 184 -12.09 -7.13 12.38
N GLU A 185 -13.20 -6.78 11.73
CA GLU A 185 -14.47 -7.49 11.88
C GLU A 185 -14.41 -8.92 11.33
N LEU A 186 -13.79 -9.09 10.16
CA LEU A 186 -13.69 -10.40 9.51
C LEU A 186 -12.60 -11.29 10.11
N PHE A 187 -11.50 -10.70 10.57
CA PHE A 187 -10.30 -11.40 11.04
C PHE A 187 -9.78 -10.85 12.37
N PRO A 188 -10.54 -11.01 13.48
CA PRO A 188 -10.19 -10.41 14.78
C PRO A 188 -8.89 -10.94 15.39
N GLY A 189 -8.33 -12.03 14.84
CA GLY A 189 -7.06 -12.62 15.27
C GLY A 189 -5.85 -12.17 14.47
N SER A 190 -6.01 -11.24 13.51
CA SER A 190 -4.92 -10.74 12.66
C SER A 190 -4.73 -9.24 12.86
N GLU A 191 -3.49 -8.77 12.75
CA GLU A 191 -3.19 -7.35 12.70
C GLU A 191 -3.45 -6.78 11.30
N THR A 192 -3.69 -5.48 11.23
CA THR A 192 -3.97 -4.80 9.95
C THR A 192 -2.77 -3.99 9.50
N MET A 193 -2.55 -3.96 8.18
CA MET A 193 -1.60 -3.07 7.52
C MET A 193 -2.32 -2.29 6.45
N ILE A 194 -2.30 -0.96 6.50
CA ILE A 194 -2.88 -0.12 5.46
C ILE A 194 -1.78 0.69 4.80
N PHE A 195 -1.62 0.48 3.51
CA PHE A 195 -0.64 1.18 2.68
C PHE A 195 -1.30 2.35 1.94
N PHE A 196 -0.57 3.45 1.83
CA PHE A 196 -0.91 4.57 0.98
C PHE A 196 0.06 4.57 -0.20
N ASP A 197 -0.47 4.33 -1.40
CA ASP A 197 0.34 4.20 -2.61
C ASP A 197 0.57 5.58 -3.24
N GLU A 198 1.83 5.99 -3.30
CA GLU A 198 2.27 7.33 -3.67
C GLU A 198 3.24 7.36 -4.88
N PRO A 199 2.87 6.81 -6.04
CA PRO A 199 3.74 6.86 -7.22
C PRO A 199 4.06 8.28 -7.68
N SER A 200 3.18 9.27 -7.45
CA SER A 200 3.43 10.66 -7.85
C SER A 200 4.58 11.30 -7.07
N LEU A 201 4.97 10.76 -5.92
CA LEU A 201 6.14 11.24 -5.20
C LEU A 201 7.46 10.99 -5.95
N SER A 202 7.47 10.15 -6.98
CA SER A 202 8.63 10.01 -7.87
C SER A 202 8.97 11.31 -8.63
N ALA A 203 8.01 12.22 -8.78
CA ALA A 203 8.22 13.53 -9.37
C ALA A 203 8.48 14.63 -8.32
N PHE A 204 8.46 14.30 -7.03
CA PHE A 204 8.67 15.26 -5.94
C PHE A 204 10.09 15.88 -6.01
N GLY A 205 10.18 17.18 -5.82
CA GLY A 205 11.45 17.93 -5.95
C GLY A 205 11.90 18.19 -7.39
N SER A 206 11.15 17.72 -8.40
CA SER A 206 11.39 18.10 -9.80
C SER A 206 10.79 19.47 -10.12
N ALA A 207 11.24 20.07 -11.25
CA ALA A 207 10.68 21.34 -11.74
C ALA A 207 9.18 21.26 -12.11
N PHE A 208 8.61 20.06 -12.16
CA PHE A 208 7.20 19.83 -12.48
C PHE A 208 6.30 19.68 -11.26
N SER A 209 6.87 19.70 -10.05
CA SER A 209 6.10 19.56 -8.80
C SER A 209 6.30 20.82 -7.93
N SER A 210 5.21 21.52 -7.65
CA SER A 210 5.18 22.68 -6.74
C SER A 210 4.70 22.32 -5.33
N ILE A 211 4.67 21.04 -4.99
CA ILE A 211 4.25 20.58 -3.67
C ILE A 211 5.38 20.78 -2.68
N SER A 212 5.07 21.38 -1.53
CA SER A 212 6.04 21.56 -0.46
C SER A 212 6.27 20.24 0.33
N ARG A 213 7.43 20.14 0.96
CA ARG A 213 7.76 19.04 1.88
C ARG A 213 6.75 18.97 3.02
N GLU A 214 6.37 20.11 3.57
CA GLU A 214 5.42 20.25 4.66
C GLU A 214 4.04 19.75 4.27
N ASP A 215 3.55 20.06 3.06
CA ASP A 215 2.26 19.59 2.55
C ASP A 215 2.21 18.05 2.45
N VAL A 216 3.30 17.43 1.97
CA VAL A 216 3.41 15.97 1.89
C VAL A 216 3.34 15.34 3.28
N ILE A 217 4.16 15.85 4.23
CA ILE A 217 4.24 15.30 5.59
C ILE A 217 2.89 15.47 6.31
N LEU A 218 2.26 16.63 6.21
CA LEU A 218 0.96 16.90 6.84
C LEU A 218 -0.13 15.99 6.28
N ALA A 219 -0.22 15.87 4.94
CA ALA A 219 -1.25 15.04 4.30
C ALA A 219 -1.10 13.56 4.66
N LEU A 220 0.12 13.01 4.60
CA LEU A 220 0.38 11.62 4.96
C LEU A 220 0.13 11.36 6.45
N ASN A 221 0.63 12.23 7.35
CA ASN A 221 0.44 12.06 8.78
C ASN A 221 -1.03 12.15 9.20
N ALA A 222 -1.83 12.99 8.55
CA ALA A 222 -3.28 13.04 8.77
C ALA A 222 -3.95 11.71 8.38
N CYS A 223 -3.60 11.15 7.21
CA CYS A 223 -4.08 9.84 6.79
C CYS A 223 -3.64 8.71 7.74
N PHE A 224 -2.38 8.74 8.20
CA PHE A 224 -1.87 7.75 9.16
C PHE A 224 -2.58 7.81 10.51
N GLY A 225 -2.96 9.02 10.96
CA GLY A 225 -3.73 9.20 12.20
C GLY A 225 -5.09 8.51 12.20
N ALA A 226 -5.61 8.18 11.03
CA ALA A 226 -6.89 7.47 10.89
C ALA A 226 -6.77 5.94 11.04
N VAL A 227 -5.56 5.37 10.94
CA VAL A 227 -5.29 3.93 10.97
C VAL A 227 -4.73 3.54 12.33
N LYS A 228 -5.26 2.48 12.92
CA LYS A 228 -4.84 1.93 14.22
C LYS A 228 -3.76 0.85 14.09
N GLY A 229 -3.77 0.10 12.99
CA GLY A 229 -2.76 -0.90 12.66
C GLY A 229 -1.49 -0.27 12.09
N LEU A 230 -0.68 -1.09 11.42
CA LEU A 230 0.54 -0.63 10.78
C LEU A 230 0.21 0.22 9.53
N LYS A 231 0.90 1.34 9.40
CA LYS A 231 0.76 2.31 8.30
C LYS A 231 1.96 2.20 7.38
N GLY A 232 1.71 1.94 6.11
CA GLY A 232 2.75 1.88 5.09
C GLY A 232 2.61 2.97 4.04
N VAL A 233 3.72 3.29 3.40
CA VAL A 233 3.73 4.03 2.12
C VAL A 233 4.45 3.17 1.10
N HIS A 234 3.90 3.12 -0.12
CA HIS A 234 4.60 2.57 -1.28
C HIS A 234 4.90 3.68 -2.29
N CYS A 235 6.18 3.79 -2.67
CA CYS A 235 6.62 4.62 -3.80
C CYS A 235 7.52 3.77 -4.70
N CYS A 236 7.09 3.55 -5.95
CA CYS A 236 7.78 2.70 -6.91
C CYS A 236 8.85 3.43 -7.75
N GLY A 237 9.07 4.72 -7.51
CA GLY A 237 10.12 5.52 -8.18
C GLY A 237 11.10 6.08 -7.18
N ASN A 238 12.19 6.67 -7.70
CA ASN A 238 13.10 7.44 -6.85
C ASN A 238 12.39 8.71 -6.34
N THR A 239 12.61 9.05 -5.08
CA THR A 239 12.04 10.25 -4.44
C THR A 239 12.98 10.79 -3.36
N ASP A 240 12.63 11.92 -2.74
CA ASP A 240 13.26 12.35 -1.48
C ASP A 240 12.75 11.46 -0.33
N TRP A 241 13.49 10.35 -0.08
CA TRP A 241 13.16 9.41 0.99
C TRP A 241 13.14 10.07 2.37
N GLY A 242 13.90 11.17 2.54
CA GLY A 242 13.91 11.93 3.79
C GLY A 242 12.53 12.47 4.15
N VAL A 243 11.72 12.87 3.17
CA VAL A 243 10.34 13.32 3.41
C VAL A 243 9.49 12.21 4.01
N LEU A 244 9.56 11.01 3.41
CA LEU A 244 8.77 9.87 3.88
C LEU A 244 9.25 9.36 5.25
N LEU A 245 10.56 9.26 5.46
CA LEU A 245 11.16 8.79 6.71
C LEU A 245 10.87 9.70 7.92
N GLU A 246 10.54 10.98 7.69
CA GLU A 246 10.15 11.93 8.73
C GLU A 246 8.66 11.89 9.08
N THR A 247 7.84 11.19 8.28
CA THR A 247 6.43 10.96 8.62
C THR A 247 6.27 9.91 9.72
N ASN A 248 5.03 9.76 10.21
CA ASN A 248 4.66 8.75 11.21
C ASN A 248 4.39 7.36 10.61
N LEU A 249 5.02 7.02 9.45
CA LEU A 249 4.86 5.68 8.87
C LEU A 249 5.55 4.60 9.71
N ASP A 250 5.02 3.39 9.66
CA ASP A 250 5.62 2.19 10.25
C ASP A 250 6.37 1.36 9.19
N ILE A 251 5.93 1.42 7.91
CA ILE A 251 6.50 0.60 6.83
C ILE A 251 6.79 1.48 5.62
N LEU A 252 8.06 1.48 5.18
CA LEU A 252 8.48 2.09 3.91
C LEU A 252 8.62 1.00 2.85
N SER A 253 7.73 0.99 1.85
CA SER A 253 7.82 0.13 0.68
C SER A 253 8.37 0.92 -0.51
N PHE A 254 9.43 0.42 -1.09
CA PHE A 254 10.17 1.10 -2.16
C PHE A 254 10.66 0.10 -3.22
N ASP A 255 10.91 0.58 -4.42
CA ASP A 255 11.57 -0.22 -5.46
C ASP A 255 13.06 -0.39 -5.12
N ALA A 256 13.36 -1.50 -4.46
CA ALA A 256 14.73 -1.85 -4.11
C ALA A 256 15.50 -2.49 -5.29
N TYR A 257 14.81 -2.98 -6.30
CA TYR A 257 15.46 -3.50 -7.49
C TYR A 257 16.13 -2.37 -8.30
N GLY A 258 15.43 -1.26 -8.46
CA GLY A 258 15.92 -0.10 -9.21
C GLY A 258 16.64 0.95 -8.37
N TYR A 259 16.30 1.12 -7.09
CA TYR A 259 16.66 2.31 -6.30
C TYR A 259 17.21 2.01 -4.90
N ALA A 260 17.66 0.79 -4.59
CA ALA A 260 18.18 0.46 -3.25
C ALA A 260 19.27 1.41 -2.77
N GLU A 261 20.17 1.82 -3.67
CA GLU A 261 21.30 2.71 -3.34
C GLU A 261 20.84 4.12 -2.95
N THR A 262 19.72 4.61 -3.49
CA THR A 262 19.25 5.98 -3.21
C THR A 262 18.78 6.16 -1.77
N LEU A 263 18.27 5.09 -1.13
CA LEU A 263 17.92 5.12 0.28
C LEU A 263 19.14 5.35 1.19
N SER A 264 20.33 4.92 0.75
CA SER A 264 21.61 5.10 1.46
C SER A 264 22.07 6.56 1.55
N LEU A 265 21.43 7.47 0.81
CA LEU A 265 21.70 8.92 0.87
C LEU A 265 21.10 9.58 2.11
N TYR A 266 20.22 8.87 2.83
CA TYR A 266 19.48 9.39 4.01
C TYR A 266 19.80 8.60 5.30
N PRO A 267 21.07 8.34 5.63
CA PRO A 267 21.44 7.39 6.71
C PRO A 267 20.92 7.83 8.07
N LYS A 268 20.86 9.12 8.36
CA LYS A 268 20.37 9.65 9.65
C LYS A 268 18.88 9.41 9.82
N GLN A 269 18.08 9.77 8.81
CA GLN A 269 16.63 9.59 8.83
C GLN A 269 16.27 8.10 8.82
N LEU A 270 16.96 7.30 7.99
CA LEU A 270 16.77 5.85 7.94
C LEU A 270 17.06 5.19 9.28
N LYS A 271 18.17 5.56 9.92
CA LYS A 271 18.52 5.05 11.25
C LYS A 271 17.45 5.37 12.28
N ALA A 272 17.02 6.62 12.35
CA ALA A 272 15.97 7.05 13.27
C ALA A 272 14.62 6.32 13.00
N PHE A 273 14.29 6.08 11.73
CA PHE A 273 13.11 5.31 11.34
C PHE A 273 13.19 3.85 11.82
N LEU A 274 14.30 3.18 11.60
CA LEU A 274 14.50 1.78 12.00
C LEU A 274 14.57 1.61 13.52
N GLU A 275 15.25 2.52 14.21
CA GLU A 275 15.39 2.51 15.69
C GLU A 275 14.05 2.71 16.41
N ARG A 276 13.12 3.49 15.84
CA ARG A 276 11.75 3.59 16.37
C ARG A 276 10.84 2.41 16.00
N GLY A 277 11.39 1.35 15.38
CA GLY A 277 10.66 0.14 15.00
C GLY A 277 10.13 0.14 13.57
N GLY A 278 10.61 1.03 12.71
CA GLY A 278 10.27 1.07 11.29
C GLY A 278 10.67 -0.21 10.54
N ILE A 279 9.95 -0.51 9.48
CA ILE A 279 10.11 -1.73 8.68
C ILE A 279 10.36 -1.33 7.21
N LEU A 280 11.39 -1.90 6.59
CA LEU A 280 11.59 -1.78 5.15
C LEU A 280 10.85 -2.92 4.43
N ALA A 281 10.01 -2.57 3.45
CA ALA A 281 9.46 -3.51 2.49
C ALA A 281 10.27 -3.40 1.19
N TRP A 282 11.13 -4.40 0.99
CA TRP A 282 12.07 -4.45 -0.12
C TRP A 282 11.38 -4.89 -1.40
N GLY A 283 11.11 -3.96 -2.29
CA GLY A 283 10.61 -4.21 -3.63
C GLY A 283 11.69 -4.77 -4.55
N ILE A 284 12.16 -5.97 -4.24
CA ILE A 284 13.34 -6.56 -4.90
C ILE A 284 13.01 -7.33 -6.17
N VAL A 285 11.74 -7.71 -6.37
CA VAL A 285 11.30 -8.46 -7.54
C VAL A 285 10.79 -7.49 -8.61
N PRO A 286 11.47 -7.35 -9.76
CA PRO A 286 11.12 -6.35 -10.76
C PRO A 286 9.75 -6.62 -11.38
N THR A 287 9.02 -5.55 -11.71
CA THR A 287 7.70 -5.57 -12.34
C THR A 287 7.73 -5.03 -13.77
N ASP A 288 8.80 -5.34 -14.47
CA ASP A 288 9.02 -5.04 -15.89
C ASP A 288 9.57 -6.27 -16.63
N GLY A 289 10.09 -6.08 -17.83
CA GLY A 289 10.66 -7.16 -18.63
C GLY A 289 11.89 -7.87 -18.01
N ALA A 290 12.53 -7.28 -16.99
CA ALA A 290 13.68 -7.88 -16.32
C ALA A 290 13.29 -9.18 -15.60
N ILE A 291 12.04 -9.29 -15.12
CA ILE A 291 11.55 -10.51 -14.44
C ILE A 291 11.72 -11.79 -15.25
N ALA A 292 11.74 -11.69 -16.58
CA ALA A 292 11.92 -12.86 -17.45
C ALA A 292 13.29 -13.52 -17.27
N ARG A 293 14.29 -12.79 -16.74
CA ARG A 293 15.69 -13.23 -16.58
C ARG A 293 16.12 -13.40 -15.14
N GLU A 294 15.28 -12.98 -14.18
CA GLU A 294 15.59 -13.07 -12.75
C GLU A 294 15.07 -14.38 -12.15
N ASP A 295 15.76 -14.85 -11.12
CA ASP A 295 15.34 -15.94 -10.25
C ASP A 295 15.49 -15.57 -8.78
N ALA A 296 14.99 -16.41 -7.87
CA ALA A 296 15.03 -16.11 -6.45
C ALA A 296 16.48 -15.98 -5.90
N PRO A 297 17.46 -16.83 -6.25
CA PRO A 297 18.84 -16.66 -5.80
C PRO A 297 19.48 -15.33 -6.22
N SER A 298 19.31 -14.89 -7.46
CA SER A 298 19.87 -13.63 -7.97
C SER A 298 19.29 -12.43 -7.21
N LEU A 299 17.97 -12.45 -6.93
CA LEU A 299 17.28 -11.39 -6.22
C LEU A 299 17.64 -11.36 -4.73
N VAL A 300 17.85 -12.52 -4.12
CA VAL A 300 18.35 -12.62 -2.73
C VAL A 300 19.74 -12.00 -2.60
N GLU A 301 20.66 -12.30 -3.54
CA GLU A 301 21.99 -11.69 -3.53
C GLU A 301 21.93 -10.17 -3.72
N ARG A 302 21.07 -9.68 -4.62
CA ARG A 302 20.82 -8.24 -4.80
C ARG A 302 20.29 -7.58 -3.52
N LEU A 303 19.38 -8.24 -2.80
CA LEU A 303 18.88 -7.75 -1.52
C LEU A 303 20.00 -7.70 -0.46
N HIS A 304 20.83 -8.72 -0.39
CA HIS A 304 22.00 -8.74 0.50
C HIS A 304 22.98 -7.62 0.16
N GLN A 305 23.21 -7.33 -1.12
CA GLN A 305 24.03 -6.19 -1.54
C GLN A 305 23.45 -4.87 -1.04
N GLY A 306 22.14 -4.64 -1.21
CA GLY A 306 21.47 -3.44 -0.66
C GLY A 306 21.64 -3.33 0.85
N ARG A 307 21.48 -4.43 1.59
CA ARG A 307 21.69 -4.45 3.05
C ARG A 307 23.15 -4.13 3.42
N ARG A 308 24.14 -4.67 2.70
CA ARG A 308 25.56 -4.32 2.92
C ARG A 308 25.80 -2.83 2.71
N THR A 309 25.29 -2.26 1.63
CA THR A 309 25.41 -0.82 1.33
C THR A 309 24.86 0.03 2.48
N LEU A 310 23.68 -0.31 3.02
CA LEU A 310 23.09 0.40 4.16
C LEU A 310 23.94 0.23 5.43
N SER A 311 24.49 -0.96 5.66
CA SER A 311 25.34 -1.22 6.82
C SER A 311 26.65 -0.44 6.77
N GLU A 312 27.27 -0.29 5.59
CA GLU A 312 28.44 0.55 5.35
C GLU A 312 28.16 2.05 5.63
N LYS A 313 26.89 2.46 5.56
CA LYS A 313 26.41 3.80 5.93
C LYS A 313 26.06 3.94 7.42
N GLY A 314 26.34 2.91 8.23
CA GLY A 314 26.18 2.93 9.69
C GLY A 314 24.82 2.48 10.18
N ILE A 315 24.05 1.77 9.36
CA ILE A 315 22.80 1.10 9.77
C ILE A 315 23.16 -0.26 10.38
N ASP A 316 22.69 -0.52 11.62
CA ASP A 316 22.87 -1.81 12.28
C ASP A 316 22.19 -2.93 11.42
N PRO A 317 22.94 -3.97 11.00
CA PRO A 317 22.39 -5.09 10.26
C PRO A 317 21.19 -5.77 10.90
N VAL A 318 21.12 -5.81 12.24
CA VAL A 318 20.01 -6.40 13.00
C VAL A 318 18.70 -5.68 12.74
N LEU A 319 18.73 -4.35 12.57
CA LEU A 319 17.53 -3.56 12.24
C LEU A 319 17.01 -3.87 10.83
N LEU A 320 17.85 -4.37 9.92
CA LEU A 320 17.49 -4.73 8.56
C LEU A 320 16.91 -6.17 8.42
N GLU A 321 16.90 -6.94 9.51
CA GLU A 321 16.30 -8.29 9.51
C GLU A 321 14.78 -8.24 9.64
N ARG A 322 14.24 -7.20 10.29
CA ARG A 322 12.81 -6.93 10.38
C ARG A 322 12.33 -6.26 9.09
N ALA A 323 12.09 -7.04 8.07
CA ALA A 323 11.81 -6.56 6.73
C ALA A 323 10.74 -7.40 6.04
N ILE A 324 10.14 -6.85 5.00
CA ILE A 324 9.13 -7.48 4.13
C ILE A 324 9.73 -7.63 2.72
N VAL A 325 9.37 -8.69 2.01
CA VAL A 325 9.68 -8.87 0.57
C VAL A 325 8.46 -8.50 -0.26
N THR A 326 8.66 -7.63 -1.25
CA THR A 326 7.59 -7.24 -2.18
C THR A 326 8.08 -7.22 -3.63
N PRO A 327 7.18 -7.22 -4.61
CA PRO A 327 7.49 -6.71 -5.93
C PRO A 327 7.91 -5.23 -5.86
N SER A 328 8.65 -4.76 -6.86
CA SER A 328 9.12 -3.36 -6.95
C SER A 328 7.97 -2.37 -7.16
N CYS A 329 6.89 -2.82 -7.80
CA CYS A 329 5.66 -2.07 -8.04
C CYS A 329 4.47 -3.03 -8.20
N GLY A 330 3.28 -2.49 -8.52
CA GLY A 330 2.15 -3.29 -8.99
C GLY A 330 2.43 -3.92 -10.35
N ALA A 331 1.86 -5.09 -10.63
CA ALA A 331 2.12 -5.85 -11.86
C ALA A 331 1.06 -5.65 -12.96
N ALA A 332 0.12 -4.72 -12.79
CA ALA A 332 -1.04 -4.57 -13.71
C ALA A 332 -0.69 -4.20 -15.16
N SER A 333 0.51 -3.66 -15.41
CA SER A 333 0.98 -3.31 -16.75
C SER A 333 1.67 -4.48 -17.48
N LEU A 334 1.96 -5.57 -16.78
CA LEU A 334 2.62 -6.74 -17.36
C LEU A 334 1.61 -7.67 -18.06
N PRO A 335 2.06 -8.45 -19.06
CA PRO A 335 1.33 -9.63 -19.50
C PRO A 335 1.11 -10.60 -18.33
N VAL A 336 -0.07 -11.27 -18.29
CA VAL A 336 -0.44 -12.19 -17.20
C VAL A 336 0.66 -13.20 -16.85
N PRO A 337 1.32 -13.92 -17.79
CA PRO A 337 2.35 -14.89 -17.43
C PRO A 337 3.57 -14.27 -16.71
N LEU A 338 3.94 -13.03 -17.04
CA LEU A 338 5.01 -12.33 -16.35
C LEU A 338 4.59 -11.83 -14.98
N ALA A 339 3.36 -11.37 -14.83
CA ALA A 339 2.81 -11.01 -13.53
C ALA A 339 2.74 -12.22 -12.58
N ASP A 340 2.30 -13.37 -13.06
CA ASP A 340 2.30 -14.63 -12.30
C ASP A 340 3.71 -14.98 -11.81
N ARG A 341 4.69 -14.83 -12.71
CA ARG A 341 6.10 -15.06 -12.37
C ARG A 341 6.57 -14.09 -11.27
N VAL A 342 6.21 -12.81 -11.35
CA VAL A 342 6.53 -11.82 -10.30
C VAL A 342 6.05 -12.31 -8.93
N TYR A 343 4.78 -12.70 -8.82
CA TYR A 343 4.22 -13.09 -7.53
C TYR A 343 4.80 -14.41 -7.01
N ARG A 344 5.04 -15.40 -7.89
CA ARG A 344 5.69 -16.67 -7.51
C ARG A 344 7.12 -16.43 -7.03
N ILE A 345 7.91 -15.69 -7.78
CA ILE A 345 9.32 -15.38 -7.38
C ILE A 345 9.33 -14.56 -6.08
N THR A 346 8.38 -13.66 -5.86
CA THR A 346 8.28 -12.92 -4.58
C THR A 346 8.13 -13.87 -3.38
N ALA A 347 7.28 -14.88 -3.50
CA ALA A 347 7.11 -15.91 -2.48
C ALA A 347 8.37 -16.79 -2.31
N GLU A 348 9.03 -17.13 -3.42
CA GLU A 348 10.29 -17.90 -3.42
C GLU A 348 11.42 -17.12 -2.74
N VAL A 349 11.63 -15.84 -3.06
CA VAL A 349 12.63 -14.97 -2.41
C VAL A 349 12.42 -14.92 -0.89
N SER A 350 11.18 -14.73 -0.45
CA SER A 350 10.83 -14.76 0.97
C SER A 350 11.21 -16.12 1.62
N THR A 351 10.92 -17.22 0.94
CA THR A 351 11.24 -18.56 1.42
C THR A 351 12.75 -18.77 1.54
N TYR A 352 13.52 -18.36 0.53
CA TYR A 352 14.99 -18.44 0.53
C TYR A 352 15.60 -17.65 1.70
N LEU A 353 15.19 -16.40 1.90
CA LEU A 353 15.70 -15.55 2.98
C LEU A 353 15.40 -16.14 4.37
N ARG A 354 14.23 -16.72 4.55
CA ARG A 354 13.83 -17.33 5.83
C ARG A 354 14.57 -18.63 6.12
N GLN A 355 14.94 -19.40 5.10
CA GLN A 355 15.74 -20.64 5.25
C GLN A 355 17.22 -20.36 5.59
N GLN A 356 17.75 -19.20 5.17
CA GLN A 356 19.13 -18.80 5.48
C GLN A 356 19.30 -18.25 6.91
N GLN A 357 18.21 -17.98 7.62
CA GLN A 357 18.31 -17.55 9.01
C GLN A 357 18.57 -18.76 9.91
N PRO A 358 19.53 -18.67 10.85
CA PRO A 358 19.71 -19.74 11.84
C PRO A 358 18.40 -19.89 12.63
N LEU A 359 17.95 -21.15 12.78
CA LEU A 359 16.86 -21.50 13.68
C LEU A 359 17.18 -20.93 15.07
N LYS A 360 16.42 -19.95 15.52
CA LYS A 360 16.52 -19.38 16.87
C LYS A 360 15.94 -20.35 17.89
#